data_8321907e0b3bb326ffa1951b79d93725
#
_entry.id   8321907e0b3bb326ffa1951b79d93725
#
_cell.length_a   1.000
_cell.length_b   1.000
_cell.length_c   1.000
_cell.angle_alpha   90.00
_cell.angle_beta   90.00
_cell.angle_gamma   90.00
#
_symmetry.space_group_name_H-M   'P 1'
#
loop_
_entity.id
_entity.type
_entity.pdbx_description
1 polymer ?
#
loop_
_entity_poly.entity_id
_entity_poly.type
_entity_poly.pdbx_seq_one_letter_code
_entity_poly.pdbx_strand_id
1 'polypeptide(L)'
;MSQQLEQVKSLIHLRDKARIGGGEKRIDSQHQKGKYTARERVAMLLDEGSFEEFDMFVTHRCTNFNMEKEQFLGDGVVTGYGTIDGRLVYVFAQDFTVFGGSLSESFAMKICKIMDQALKVGAPLIGINDSGGARIQEGVNALAGYAEIFQRNILASGVIPQISAIFGPCAGGAVYSPALTDFNVMTKGSSYMFLTGPKVVKSVTGEEVTQEQLGGATVHATKSGVAHFAVEREEDGITLIRKLLSFLPQNNLEEAPLFSCNDPIDRLEDSLNTIIPDSPNKPYDMYEVIGNVVDNGEFLEVHRDYAANIIVGFARFNGTSVGIVANQPKVLAGVLDSNASRKAARFVRFCDAFNIPLVTLVDVPGFLPGTQQEYGGIILHGAKLLYAFGEATVPKVTVTLRKSYGGAYCVMSSKHLRGDINYAWPTAEIAVMGPSGAIEVLYGKEMAQNPNPAAFAAEKEKEYRDAFANPFNAARYGYIDDVIEPRNTRFRIIRSLQQLATKKLTNPAKKHDNLPL
;
A
#
# COMPACT_ATOMS: atom_id res chain seq x y z
N MET A 1 -29.23 -28.52 42.07
CA MET A 1 -28.10 -27.85 41.43
C MET A 1 -27.84 -26.52 42.14
N SER A 2 -26.59 -26.07 42.28
CA SER A 2 -26.37 -24.76 42.92
C SER A 2 -26.85 -23.63 42.00
N GLN A 3 -27.34 -22.52 42.58
CA GLN A 3 -27.74 -21.33 41.83
C GLN A 3 -26.64 -20.82 40.87
N GLN A 4 -25.39 -20.92 41.31
CA GLN A 4 -24.22 -20.58 40.47
C GLN A 4 -24.12 -21.45 39.24
N LEU A 5 -24.38 -22.76 39.32
CA LEU A 5 -24.33 -23.66 38.16
C LEU A 5 -25.43 -23.32 37.13
N GLU A 6 -26.62 -22.93 37.57
CA GLU A 6 -27.67 -22.46 36.65
C GLU A 6 -27.31 -21.14 35.96
N GLN A 7 -26.65 -20.22 36.67
CA GLN A 7 -26.15 -18.97 36.08
C GLN A 7 -25.04 -19.26 35.02
N VAL A 8 -24.14 -20.21 35.28
CA VAL A 8 -23.11 -20.62 34.30
C VAL A 8 -23.74 -21.23 33.06
N LYS A 9 -24.74 -22.10 33.20
CA LYS A 9 -25.50 -22.66 32.06
C LYS A 9 -26.19 -21.58 31.22
N SER A 10 -26.81 -20.60 31.91
CA SER A 10 -27.43 -19.45 31.24
C SER A 10 -26.42 -18.63 30.46
N LEU A 11 -25.22 -18.38 31.00
CA LEU A 11 -24.13 -17.70 30.32
C LEU A 11 -23.68 -18.47 29.06
N ILE A 12 -23.49 -19.78 29.15
CA ILE A 12 -23.10 -20.63 28.01
C ILE A 12 -24.14 -20.51 26.90
N HIS A 13 -25.44 -20.65 27.25
CA HIS A 13 -26.54 -20.51 26.30
C HIS A 13 -26.56 -19.12 25.61
N LEU A 14 -26.35 -18.04 26.35
CA LEU A 14 -26.26 -16.68 25.78
C LEU A 14 -25.06 -16.52 24.84
N ARG A 15 -23.91 -17.09 25.20
CA ARG A 15 -22.74 -17.09 24.32
C ARG A 15 -22.98 -17.85 23.02
N ASP A 16 -23.62 -19.02 23.09
CA ASP A 16 -23.96 -19.79 21.89
C ASP A 16 -24.95 -19.04 21.01
N LYS A 17 -25.96 -18.39 21.62
CA LYS A 17 -26.87 -17.51 20.88
C LYS A 17 -26.14 -16.32 20.21
N ALA A 18 -25.19 -15.70 20.89
CA ALA A 18 -24.39 -14.61 20.31
C ALA A 18 -23.52 -15.08 19.13
N ARG A 19 -22.99 -16.29 19.19
CA ARG A 19 -22.15 -16.87 18.12
C ARG A 19 -22.90 -17.14 16.84
N ILE A 20 -24.21 -17.40 16.91
CA ILE A 20 -25.06 -17.67 15.74
C ILE A 20 -25.39 -16.37 14.96
N GLY A 21 -25.15 -15.20 15.53
CA GLY A 21 -25.41 -13.89 14.89
C GLY A 21 -26.85 -13.77 14.39
N GLY A 22 -27.06 -13.62 13.09
CA GLY A 22 -28.37 -13.54 12.43
C GLY A 22 -29.13 -14.84 12.31
N GLY A 23 -28.58 -15.98 12.80
CA GLY A 23 -29.17 -17.30 12.78
C GLY A 23 -28.73 -18.17 11.60
N GLU A 24 -28.86 -19.50 11.78
CA GLU A 24 -28.38 -20.54 10.85
C GLU A 24 -28.80 -20.29 9.38
N LYS A 25 -30.05 -19.96 9.14
CA LYS A 25 -30.56 -19.70 7.79
C LYS A 25 -29.83 -18.57 7.07
N ARG A 26 -29.41 -17.53 7.79
CA ARG A 26 -28.64 -16.40 7.21
C ARG A 26 -27.17 -16.78 7.02
N ILE A 27 -26.62 -17.61 7.92
CA ILE A 27 -25.29 -18.20 7.78
C ILE A 27 -25.23 -19.07 6.52
N ASP A 28 -26.17 -19.99 6.32
CA ASP A 28 -26.28 -20.83 5.11
C ASP A 28 -26.35 -19.98 3.85
N SER A 29 -27.08 -18.87 3.88
CA SER A 29 -27.16 -17.94 2.74
C SER A 29 -25.83 -17.24 2.43
N GLN A 30 -24.96 -17.01 3.43
CA GLN A 30 -23.59 -16.52 3.20
C GLN A 30 -22.73 -17.60 2.55
N HIS A 31 -22.75 -18.82 3.08
CA HIS A 31 -22.00 -19.95 2.55
C HIS A 31 -22.40 -20.30 1.10
N GLN A 32 -23.70 -20.26 0.77
CA GLN A 32 -24.19 -20.47 -0.60
C GLN A 32 -23.64 -19.44 -1.60
N LYS A 33 -23.25 -18.25 -1.13
CA LYS A 33 -22.61 -17.20 -1.94
C LYS A 33 -21.08 -17.33 -1.97
N GLY A 34 -20.53 -18.38 -1.38
CA GLY A 34 -19.08 -18.58 -1.27
C GLY A 34 -18.40 -17.62 -0.29
N LYS A 35 -19.13 -17.09 0.69
CA LYS A 35 -18.63 -16.14 1.70
C LYS A 35 -18.60 -16.76 3.08
N TYR A 36 -17.62 -16.40 3.88
CA TYR A 36 -17.53 -16.77 5.29
C TYR A 36 -18.30 -15.80 6.18
N THR A 37 -18.66 -16.25 7.38
CA THR A 37 -19.19 -15.40 8.44
C THR A 37 -18.08 -14.56 9.08
N ALA A 38 -18.47 -13.51 9.81
CA ALA A 38 -17.50 -12.67 10.54
C ALA A 38 -16.62 -13.51 11.49
N ARG A 39 -17.20 -14.47 12.20
CA ARG A 39 -16.48 -15.33 13.17
C ARG A 39 -15.51 -16.28 12.50
N GLU A 40 -15.89 -16.90 11.38
CA GLU A 40 -15.01 -17.75 10.58
C GLU A 40 -13.81 -16.96 10.05
N ARG A 41 -14.04 -15.74 9.56
CA ARG A 41 -12.97 -14.85 9.09
C ARG A 41 -12.00 -14.48 10.20
N VAL A 42 -12.49 -14.18 11.40
CA VAL A 42 -11.64 -13.91 12.58
C VAL A 42 -10.85 -15.16 12.98
N ALA A 43 -11.49 -16.33 13.00
CA ALA A 43 -10.84 -17.59 13.34
C ALA A 43 -9.73 -17.99 12.33
N MET A 44 -9.92 -17.70 11.04
CA MET A 44 -8.89 -17.93 10.01
C MET A 44 -7.74 -16.92 10.09
N LEU A 45 -8.03 -15.68 10.52
CA LEU A 45 -7.04 -14.60 10.55
C LEU A 45 -6.08 -14.75 11.73
N LEU A 46 -6.60 -15.08 12.91
CA LEU A 46 -5.84 -15.11 14.16
C LEU A 46 -5.23 -16.50 14.44
N ASP A 47 -4.22 -16.52 15.28
CA ASP A 47 -3.64 -17.77 15.78
C ASP A 47 -4.69 -18.55 16.59
N GLU A 48 -4.69 -19.86 16.46
CA GLU A 48 -5.65 -20.73 17.11
C GLU A 48 -5.68 -20.50 18.64
N GLY A 49 -6.89 -20.31 19.18
CA GLY A 49 -7.11 -20.10 20.62
C GLY A 49 -6.69 -18.72 21.14
N SER A 50 -6.20 -17.80 20.32
CA SER A 50 -5.72 -16.49 20.77
C SER A 50 -6.82 -15.43 20.86
N PHE A 51 -8.00 -15.67 20.28
CA PHE A 51 -9.04 -14.64 20.18
C PHE A 51 -9.78 -14.40 21.48
N GLU A 52 -9.75 -13.16 21.98
CA GLU A 52 -10.53 -12.65 23.10
C GLU A 52 -11.56 -11.64 22.60
N GLU A 53 -12.85 -12.03 22.65
CA GLU A 53 -13.95 -11.21 22.16
C GLU A 53 -14.41 -10.19 23.21
N PHE A 54 -14.59 -8.95 22.77
CA PHE A 54 -15.19 -7.88 23.57
C PHE A 54 -16.62 -7.60 23.14
N ASP A 55 -17.47 -7.21 24.12
CA ASP A 55 -18.81 -6.71 23.89
C ASP A 55 -19.77 -7.67 23.15
N MET A 56 -19.57 -8.98 23.35
CA MET A 56 -20.40 -10.04 22.76
C MET A 56 -21.91 -9.87 23.07
N PHE A 57 -22.27 -9.27 24.20
CA PHE A 57 -23.64 -9.12 24.67
C PHE A 57 -24.26 -7.75 24.40
N VAL A 58 -23.53 -6.84 23.75
CA VAL A 58 -24.07 -5.53 23.36
C VAL A 58 -25.15 -5.72 22.29
N THR A 59 -26.23 -4.93 22.41
CA THR A 59 -27.31 -4.84 21.43
C THR A 59 -27.53 -3.37 21.05
N HIS A 60 -28.23 -3.11 19.95
CA HIS A 60 -28.63 -1.75 19.60
C HIS A 60 -29.66 -1.18 20.60
N ARG A 61 -29.80 0.14 20.61
CA ARG A 61 -30.73 0.87 21.51
C ARG A 61 -31.89 1.51 20.74
N CYS A 62 -32.01 1.21 19.44
CA CYS A 62 -33.02 1.78 18.57
C CYS A 62 -34.40 1.24 18.92
N THR A 63 -35.39 2.15 19.12
CA THR A 63 -36.80 1.84 19.32
C THR A 63 -37.66 2.24 18.12
N ASN A 64 -37.11 2.99 17.17
CA ASN A 64 -37.81 3.39 15.96
C ASN A 64 -38.13 2.18 15.08
N PHE A 65 -39.22 2.24 14.33
CA PHE A 65 -39.62 1.21 13.38
C PHE A 65 -39.74 -0.21 13.96
N ASN A 66 -40.11 -0.31 15.24
CA ASN A 66 -40.20 -1.55 16.02
C ASN A 66 -38.87 -2.33 16.14
N MET A 67 -37.73 -1.68 16.02
CA MET A 67 -36.42 -2.30 16.15
C MET A 67 -36.20 -2.97 17.51
N GLU A 68 -36.83 -2.48 18.58
CA GLU A 68 -36.77 -3.08 19.93
C GLU A 68 -37.21 -4.55 19.97
N LYS A 69 -37.95 -5.01 18.96
CA LYS A 69 -38.41 -6.41 18.85
C LYS A 69 -37.38 -7.34 18.19
N GLU A 70 -36.36 -6.78 17.52
CA GLU A 70 -35.33 -7.52 16.84
C GLU A 70 -33.95 -7.22 17.46
N GLN A 71 -33.62 -7.95 18.53
CA GLN A 71 -32.35 -7.79 19.24
C GLN A 71 -31.38 -8.94 18.95
N PHE A 72 -30.23 -8.61 18.38
CA PHE A 72 -29.14 -9.55 18.15
C PHE A 72 -27.95 -9.23 19.06
N LEU A 73 -27.46 -10.24 19.80
CA LEU A 73 -26.26 -10.10 20.62
C LEU A 73 -25.04 -9.82 19.74
N GLY A 74 -24.24 -8.86 20.14
CA GLY A 74 -23.08 -8.39 19.38
C GLY A 74 -23.41 -7.34 18.31
N ASP A 75 -24.69 -7.07 18.05
CA ASP A 75 -25.23 -6.03 17.16
C ASP A 75 -24.58 -5.98 15.75
N GLY A 76 -24.17 -7.13 15.21
CA GLY A 76 -23.67 -7.22 13.83
C GLY A 76 -22.18 -6.90 13.65
N VAL A 77 -21.39 -6.84 14.72
CA VAL A 77 -19.93 -6.75 14.64
C VAL A 77 -19.25 -7.58 15.73
N VAL A 78 -18.32 -8.40 15.33
CA VAL A 78 -17.41 -9.13 16.23
C VAL A 78 -16.18 -8.27 16.46
N THR A 79 -15.84 -8.00 17.71
CA THR A 79 -14.71 -7.12 18.08
C THR A 79 -13.87 -7.76 19.17
N GLY A 80 -12.55 -7.58 19.12
CA GLY A 80 -11.64 -8.13 20.12
C GLY A 80 -10.18 -8.01 19.71
N TYR A 81 -9.37 -8.84 20.32
CA TYR A 81 -7.94 -8.96 20.01
C TYR A 81 -7.50 -10.42 19.97
N GLY A 82 -6.36 -10.66 19.38
CA GLY A 82 -5.69 -11.95 19.34
C GLY A 82 -4.26 -11.80 18.86
N THR A 83 -3.67 -12.86 18.39
CA THR A 83 -2.31 -12.81 17.82
C THR A 83 -2.29 -13.27 16.36
N ILE A 84 -1.31 -12.78 15.62
CA ILE A 84 -0.90 -13.27 14.32
C ILE A 84 0.61 -13.53 14.40
N ASP A 85 1.00 -14.79 14.22
CA ASP A 85 2.38 -15.26 14.40
C ASP A 85 2.96 -14.80 15.75
N GLY A 86 2.15 -14.92 16.83
CA GLY A 86 2.48 -14.52 18.19
C GLY A 86 2.42 -13.02 18.48
N ARG A 87 2.17 -12.16 17.51
CA ARG A 87 2.11 -10.71 17.66
C ARG A 87 0.69 -10.23 17.90
N LEU A 88 0.50 -9.36 18.89
CA LEU A 88 -0.80 -8.79 19.25
C LEU A 88 -1.38 -7.97 18.10
N VAL A 89 -2.67 -8.20 17.80
CA VAL A 89 -3.46 -7.40 16.86
C VAL A 89 -4.87 -7.20 17.42
N TYR A 90 -5.48 -6.07 17.06
CA TYR A 90 -6.90 -5.83 17.31
C TYR A 90 -7.68 -6.05 16.02
N VAL A 91 -8.89 -6.61 16.14
CA VAL A 91 -9.72 -6.95 14.99
C VAL A 91 -11.17 -6.58 15.24
N PHE A 92 -11.82 -6.06 14.20
CA PHE A 92 -13.26 -6.06 14.08
C PHE A 92 -13.69 -6.76 12.79
N ALA A 93 -14.81 -7.47 12.83
CA ALA A 93 -15.39 -8.12 11.66
C ALA A 93 -16.90 -7.85 11.62
N GLN A 94 -17.35 -7.22 10.55
CA GLN A 94 -18.76 -6.90 10.33
C GLN A 94 -19.52 -8.17 9.93
N ASP A 95 -20.63 -8.43 10.61
CA ASP A 95 -21.45 -9.61 10.39
C ASP A 95 -22.65 -9.27 9.51
N PHE A 96 -22.54 -9.61 8.23
CA PHE A 96 -23.62 -9.37 7.26
C PHE A 96 -24.91 -10.13 7.57
N THR A 97 -24.86 -11.18 8.40
CA THR A 97 -26.06 -11.94 8.81
C THR A 97 -26.98 -11.13 9.73
N VAL A 98 -26.44 -10.07 10.38
CA VAL A 98 -27.19 -9.19 11.26
C VAL A 98 -27.43 -7.84 10.60
N PHE A 99 -28.66 -7.57 10.21
CA PHE A 99 -29.09 -6.32 9.53
C PHE A 99 -28.23 -5.93 8.33
N GLY A 100 -27.68 -6.93 7.57
CA GLY A 100 -26.78 -6.68 6.46
C GLY A 100 -25.47 -6.00 6.84
N GLY A 101 -24.99 -6.21 8.06
CA GLY A 101 -23.78 -5.57 8.59
C GLY A 101 -23.89 -4.05 8.71
N SER A 102 -25.13 -3.50 8.76
CA SER A 102 -25.33 -2.05 8.82
C SER A 102 -24.91 -1.47 10.17
N LEU A 103 -24.23 -0.33 10.12
CA LEU A 103 -23.66 0.33 11.30
C LEU A 103 -24.73 1.06 12.11
N SER A 104 -24.87 0.68 13.35
CA SER A 104 -25.63 1.37 14.42
C SER A 104 -24.70 2.20 15.31
N GLU A 105 -25.27 2.98 16.22
CA GLU A 105 -24.51 3.63 17.29
C GLU A 105 -23.75 2.60 18.13
N SER A 106 -24.43 1.54 18.63
CA SER A 106 -23.81 0.49 19.45
C SER A 106 -22.71 -0.28 18.71
N PHE A 107 -22.94 -0.59 17.44
CA PHE A 107 -21.96 -1.19 16.55
C PHE A 107 -20.69 -0.32 16.42
N ALA A 108 -20.86 0.98 16.18
CA ALA A 108 -19.76 1.93 16.09
C ALA A 108 -18.98 2.03 17.40
N MET A 109 -19.67 2.09 18.53
CA MET A 109 -19.05 2.17 19.87
C MET A 109 -18.15 0.96 20.16
N LYS A 110 -18.55 -0.23 19.73
CA LYS A 110 -17.71 -1.44 19.85
C LYS A 110 -16.41 -1.32 19.05
N ILE A 111 -16.49 -0.85 17.80
CA ILE A 111 -15.31 -0.62 16.97
C ILE A 111 -14.42 0.46 17.60
N CYS A 112 -14.98 1.59 17.97
CA CYS A 112 -14.25 2.68 18.63
C CYS A 112 -13.49 2.21 19.87
N LYS A 113 -14.10 1.36 20.68
CA LYS A 113 -13.48 0.81 21.88
C LYS A 113 -12.21 0.02 21.58
N ILE A 114 -12.22 -0.86 20.58
CA ILE A 114 -11.03 -1.63 20.22
C ILE A 114 -9.98 -0.76 19.52
N MET A 115 -10.40 0.24 18.73
CA MET A 115 -9.47 1.21 18.14
C MET A 115 -8.73 2.00 19.21
N ASP A 116 -9.44 2.46 20.23
CA ASP A 116 -8.86 3.15 21.39
C ASP A 116 -7.88 2.24 22.18
N GLN A 117 -8.21 0.94 22.31
CA GLN A 117 -7.29 -0.03 22.93
C GLN A 117 -6.05 -0.28 22.07
N ALA A 118 -6.23 -0.48 20.75
CA ALA A 118 -5.12 -0.67 19.82
C ALA A 118 -4.11 0.50 19.88
N LEU A 119 -4.63 1.74 19.89
CA LEU A 119 -3.80 2.94 20.02
C LEU A 119 -3.08 3.01 21.37
N LYS A 120 -3.73 2.64 22.48
CA LYS A 120 -3.13 2.66 23.83
C LYS A 120 -1.96 1.71 23.97
N VAL A 121 -2.02 0.56 23.32
CA VAL A 121 -0.99 -0.49 23.44
C VAL A 121 -0.02 -0.49 22.24
N GLY A 122 -0.28 0.31 21.21
CA GLY A 122 0.55 0.37 20.01
C GLY A 122 0.52 -0.93 19.21
N ALA A 123 -0.67 -1.47 18.92
CA ALA A 123 -0.84 -2.71 18.16
C ALA A 123 -1.61 -2.47 16.84
N PRO A 124 -1.32 -3.23 15.77
CA PRO A 124 -2.03 -3.14 14.50
C PRO A 124 -3.54 -3.35 14.64
N LEU A 125 -4.31 -2.66 13.81
CA LEU A 125 -5.76 -2.79 13.71
C LEU A 125 -6.14 -3.41 12.35
N ILE A 126 -6.97 -4.44 12.37
CA ILE A 126 -7.49 -5.10 11.17
C ILE A 126 -9.01 -5.00 11.17
N GLY A 127 -9.57 -4.38 10.14
CA GLY A 127 -11.01 -4.31 9.92
C GLY A 127 -11.44 -5.24 8.80
N ILE A 128 -12.37 -6.17 9.08
CA ILE A 128 -13.00 -7.02 8.08
C ILE A 128 -14.37 -6.44 7.76
N ASN A 129 -14.51 -5.89 6.56
CA ASN A 129 -15.65 -5.10 6.15
C ASN A 129 -16.60 -5.92 5.27
N ASP A 130 -17.88 -5.94 5.66
CA ASP A 130 -18.99 -6.57 4.94
C ASP A 130 -20.30 -5.90 5.39
N SER A 131 -20.63 -4.72 4.79
CA SER A 131 -21.67 -3.83 5.29
C SER A 131 -22.46 -3.15 4.19
N GLY A 132 -23.76 -3.10 4.37
CA GLY A 132 -24.67 -2.29 3.56
C GLY A 132 -24.63 -0.79 3.82
N GLY A 133 -23.82 -0.31 4.78
CA GLY A 133 -23.71 1.10 5.14
C GLY A 133 -24.38 1.45 6.47
N ALA A 134 -24.90 2.69 6.61
CA ALA A 134 -25.56 3.15 7.81
C ALA A 134 -26.91 2.44 8.06
N ARG A 135 -27.20 2.10 9.32
CA ARG A 135 -28.52 1.59 9.73
C ARG A 135 -29.54 2.72 9.69
N ILE A 136 -30.37 2.73 8.66
CA ILE A 136 -31.27 3.85 8.35
C ILE A 136 -32.24 4.14 9.51
N GLN A 137 -32.67 3.13 10.24
CA GLN A 137 -33.59 3.24 11.37
C GLN A 137 -33.04 4.06 12.54
N GLU A 138 -31.72 4.20 12.63
CA GLU A 138 -31.05 4.99 13.67
C GLU A 138 -30.74 6.44 13.26
N GLY A 139 -30.98 6.76 11.97
CA GLY A 139 -30.84 8.13 11.48
C GLY A 139 -29.43 8.68 11.68
N VAL A 140 -29.35 9.89 12.25
CA VAL A 140 -28.08 10.61 12.45
C VAL A 140 -27.13 9.93 13.42
N ASN A 141 -27.62 9.08 14.34
CA ASN A 141 -26.76 8.35 15.27
C ASN A 141 -25.83 7.36 14.54
N ALA A 142 -26.31 6.73 13.46
CA ALA A 142 -25.46 5.91 12.61
C ALA A 142 -24.36 6.73 11.91
N LEU A 143 -24.68 7.96 11.47
CA LEU A 143 -23.69 8.86 10.85
C LEU A 143 -22.67 9.36 11.87
N ALA A 144 -23.10 9.70 13.07
CA ALA A 144 -22.20 10.05 14.18
C ALA A 144 -21.23 8.90 14.48
N GLY A 145 -21.75 7.66 14.51
CA GLY A 145 -20.91 6.46 14.69
C GLY A 145 -19.82 6.32 13.63
N TYR A 146 -20.13 6.59 12.36
CA TYR A 146 -19.11 6.62 11.31
C TYR A 146 -18.06 7.71 11.57
N ALA A 147 -18.48 8.93 11.90
CA ALA A 147 -17.56 10.04 12.16
C ALA A 147 -16.60 9.72 13.33
N GLU A 148 -17.08 9.06 14.38
CA GLU A 148 -16.27 8.60 15.51
C GLU A 148 -15.21 7.57 15.09
N ILE A 149 -15.53 6.66 14.16
CA ILE A 149 -14.57 5.71 13.59
C ILE A 149 -13.55 6.47 12.73
N PHE A 150 -13.98 7.38 11.84
CA PHE A 150 -13.09 8.15 10.98
C PHE A 150 -12.07 8.97 11.78
N GLN A 151 -12.51 9.62 12.85
CA GLN A 151 -11.63 10.37 13.73
C GLN A 151 -10.52 9.49 14.32
N ARG A 152 -10.86 8.23 14.69
CA ARG A 152 -9.88 7.28 15.22
C ARG A 152 -8.94 6.75 14.14
N ASN A 153 -9.43 6.51 12.91
CA ASN A 153 -8.55 6.18 11.78
C ASN A 153 -7.51 7.29 11.55
N ILE A 154 -7.94 8.57 11.62
CA ILE A 154 -7.05 9.72 11.44
C ILE A 154 -6.01 9.79 12.56
N LEU A 155 -6.41 9.61 13.81
CA LEU A 155 -5.48 9.61 14.96
C LEU A 155 -4.50 8.43 14.95
N ALA A 156 -4.92 7.29 14.41
CA ALA A 156 -4.10 6.08 14.28
C ALA A 156 -3.13 6.13 13.08
N SER A 157 -3.38 7.01 12.10
CA SER A 157 -2.58 7.12 10.89
C SER A 157 -1.13 7.46 11.20
N GLY A 158 -0.20 6.62 10.73
CA GLY A 158 1.24 6.73 11.03
C GLY A 158 1.62 6.41 12.47
N VAL A 159 0.71 5.90 13.29
CA VAL A 159 0.96 5.47 14.70
C VAL A 159 0.94 3.96 14.81
N ILE A 160 -0.12 3.32 14.32
CA ILE A 160 -0.25 1.87 14.25
C ILE A 160 -0.65 1.46 12.81
N PRO A 161 -0.18 0.32 12.30
CA PRO A 161 -0.64 -0.21 11.01
C PRO A 161 -2.15 -0.46 11.02
N GLN A 162 -2.85 0.01 9.99
CA GLN A 162 -4.28 -0.17 9.81
C GLN A 162 -4.54 -0.91 8.49
N ILE A 163 -5.19 -2.07 8.55
CA ILE A 163 -5.47 -2.91 7.38
C ILE A 163 -6.97 -3.14 7.27
N SER A 164 -7.53 -2.91 6.10
CA SER A 164 -8.94 -3.19 5.79
C SER A 164 -9.06 -4.34 4.79
N ALA A 165 -9.74 -5.40 5.20
CA ALA A 165 -10.17 -6.48 4.32
C ALA A 165 -11.62 -6.25 3.90
N ILE A 166 -11.90 -6.16 2.61
CA ILE A 166 -13.24 -5.95 2.07
C ILE A 166 -13.69 -7.29 1.46
N PHE A 167 -14.48 -8.02 2.23
CA PHE A 167 -14.95 -9.37 1.86
C PHE A 167 -16.43 -9.44 1.53
N GLY A 168 -17.03 -8.28 1.31
CA GLY A 168 -18.41 -8.15 0.90
C GLY A 168 -18.71 -6.72 0.44
N PRO A 169 -20.00 -6.34 0.39
CA PRO A 169 -20.38 -4.95 0.17
C PRO A 169 -19.74 -4.01 1.18
N CYS A 170 -19.31 -2.84 0.71
CA CYS A 170 -18.88 -1.72 1.52
C CYS A 170 -19.41 -0.45 0.85
N ALA A 171 -20.57 0.04 1.31
CA ALA A 171 -21.33 1.07 0.59
C ALA A 171 -21.60 2.30 1.43
N GLY A 172 -21.72 3.45 0.78
CA GLY A 172 -22.02 4.73 1.44
C GLY A 172 -20.91 5.16 2.39
N GLY A 173 -21.28 5.58 3.61
CA GLY A 173 -20.31 5.99 4.64
C GLY A 173 -19.28 4.93 5.00
N ALA A 174 -19.58 3.64 4.79
CA ALA A 174 -18.69 2.54 5.11
C ALA A 174 -17.34 2.59 4.34
N VAL A 175 -17.28 3.22 3.16
CA VAL A 175 -16.07 3.24 2.33
C VAL A 175 -14.96 4.16 2.86
N TYR A 176 -15.30 5.15 3.68
CA TYR A 176 -14.32 6.15 4.11
C TYR A 176 -13.34 5.61 5.15
N SER A 177 -13.80 4.76 6.09
CA SER A 177 -12.90 4.12 7.05
C SER A 177 -11.79 3.31 6.34
N PRO A 178 -12.09 2.37 5.41
CA PRO A 178 -11.05 1.71 4.62
C PRO A 178 -10.17 2.68 3.83
N ALA A 179 -10.73 3.73 3.24
CA ALA A 179 -9.94 4.71 2.49
C ALA A 179 -8.95 5.50 3.36
N LEU A 180 -9.18 5.59 4.67
CA LEU A 180 -8.29 6.21 5.66
C LEU A 180 -7.24 5.23 6.21
N THR A 181 -7.37 3.94 5.97
CA THR A 181 -6.41 2.92 6.44
C THR A 181 -5.21 2.81 5.48
N ASP A 182 -4.18 2.08 5.90
CA ASP A 182 -2.93 1.98 5.14
C ASP A 182 -3.05 1.04 3.94
N PHE A 183 -3.74 -0.09 4.11
CA PHE A 183 -3.90 -1.10 3.05
C PHE A 183 -5.34 -1.61 2.97
N ASN A 184 -5.83 -1.71 1.72
CA ASN A 184 -7.12 -2.31 1.38
C ASN A 184 -6.90 -3.60 0.58
N VAL A 185 -7.44 -4.71 1.08
CA VAL A 185 -7.47 -6.01 0.42
C VAL A 185 -8.90 -6.29 -0.02
N MET A 186 -9.15 -6.50 -1.30
CA MET A 186 -10.48 -6.75 -1.84
C MET A 186 -10.57 -8.10 -2.52
N THR A 187 -11.71 -8.80 -2.36
CA THR A 187 -11.99 -10.08 -3.02
C THR A 187 -12.73 -9.84 -4.34
N LYS A 188 -12.25 -10.40 -5.44
CA LYS A 188 -12.90 -10.29 -6.75
C LYS A 188 -14.27 -10.96 -6.75
N GLY A 189 -15.24 -10.35 -7.42
CA GLY A 189 -16.57 -10.91 -7.63
C GLY A 189 -17.51 -10.95 -6.42
N SER A 190 -17.02 -10.71 -5.20
CA SER A 190 -17.81 -10.73 -3.97
C SER A 190 -17.74 -9.43 -3.16
N SER A 191 -16.73 -8.60 -3.37
CA SER A 191 -16.56 -7.34 -2.66
C SER A 191 -16.72 -6.13 -3.56
N TYR A 192 -17.35 -5.09 -3.03
CA TYR A 192 -17.63 -3.85 -3.75
C TYR A 192 -17.46 -2.66 -2.81
N MET A 193 -16.85 -1.59 -3.33
CA MET A 193 -16.75 -0.30 -2.65
C MET A 193 -17.33 0.79 -3.55
N PHE A 194 -18.35 1.53 -3.09
CA PHE A 194 -18.89 2.69 -3.80
C PHE A 194 -19.66 3.60 -2.85
N LEU A 195 -19.67 4.90 -3.14
CA LEU A 195 -20.45 5.87 -2.36
C LEU A 195 -21.94 5.64 -2.51
N THR A 196 -22.39 5.42 -3.74
CA THR A 196 -23.78 5.16 -4.07
C THR A 196 -23.86 3.98 -5.03
N GLY A 197 -24.82 3.09 -4.80
CA GLY A 197 -24.98 1.88 -5.62
C GLY A 197 -25.53 2.14 -7.02
N PRO A 198 -25.51 1.14 -7.92
CA PRO A 198 -25.90 1.27 -9.31
C PRO A 198 -27.30 1.88 -9.55
N LYS A 199 -28.26 1.61 -8.65
CA LYS A 199 -29.62 2.17 -8.75
C LYS A 199 -29.65 3.69 -8.61
N VAL A 200 -28.85 4.24 -7.69
CA VAL A 200 -28.75 5.70 -7.49
C VAL A 200 -27.97 6.32 -8.65
N VAL A 201 -26.89 5.70 -9.09
CA VAL A 201 -26.14 6.14 -10.29
C VAL A 201 -27.08 6.25 -11.47
N LYS A 202 -27.87 5.21 -11.77
CA LYS A 202 -28.85 5.25 -12.88
C LYS A 202 -29.87 6.36 -12.73
N SER A 203 -30.37 6.62 -11.52
CA SER A 203 -31.40 7.66 -11.31
C SER A 203 -30.86 9.09 -11.42
N VAL A 204 -29.57 9.32 -11.13
CA VAL A 204 -28.94 10.64 -11.09
C VAL A 204 -28.21 10.97 -12.39
N THR A 205 -27.43 10.05 -12.91
CA THR A 205 -26.58 10.26 -14.09
C THR A 205 -27.09 9.60 -15.37
N GLY A 206 -28.08 8.69 -15.26
CA GLY A 206 -28.56 7.89 -16.38
C GLY A 206 -27.65 6.71 -16.75
N GLU A 207 -26.52 6.53 -16.09
CA GLU A 207 -25.58 5.44 -16.39
C GLU A 207 -26.10 4.08 -15.92
N GLU A 208 -26.02 3.07 -16.77
CA GLU A 208 -26.31 1.69 -16.42
C GLU A 208 -25.02 0.92 -16.16
N VAL A 209 -24.77 0.58 -14.90
CA VAL A 209 -23.58 -0.13 -14.46
C VAL A 209 -23.93 -1.25 -13.49
N THR A 210 -23.15 -2.33 -13.50
CA THR A 210 -23.22 -3.37 -12.47
C THR A 210 -22.42 -2.96 -11.24
N GLN A 211 -22.60 -3.66 -10.11
CA GLN A 211 -21.78 -3.42 -8.90
C GLN A 211 -20.29 -3.64 -9.18
N GLU A 212 -19.95 -4.69 -9.94
CA GLU A 212 -18.56 -5.00 -10.30
C GLU A 212 -17.95 -3.90 -11.19
N GLN A 213 -18.69 -3.39 -12.17
CA GLN A 213 -18.23 -2.30 -13.04
C GLN A 213 -18.10 -0.97 -12.33
N LEU A 214 -18.91 -0.72 -11.31
CA LEU A 214 -18.90 0.53 -10.55
C LEU A 214 -17.78 0.56 -9.50
N GLY A 215 -17.63 -0.50 -8.73
CA GLY A 215 -16.74 -0.53 -7.58
C GLY A 215 -16.25 -1.91 -7.16
N GLY A 216 -16.12 -2.86 -8.10
CA GLY A 216 -15.52 -4.16 -7.83
C GLY A 216 -14.02 -4.08 -7.58
N ALA A 217 -13.46 -5.16 -7.05
CA ALA A 217 -12.03 -5.26 -6.71
C ALA A 217 -11.11 -4.91 -7.88
N THR A 218 -11.43 -5.40 -9.09
CA THR A 218 -10.65 -5.12 -10.30
C THR A 218 -10.64 -3.63 -10.66
N VAL A 219 -11.78 -2.94 -10.54
CA VAL A 219 -11.88 -1.50 -10.82
C VAL A 219 -11.00 -0.71 -9.85
N HIS A 220 -11.07 -1.05 -8.57
CA HIS A 220 -10.28 -0.36 -7.55
C HIS A 220 -8.80 -0.72 -7.60
N ALA A 221 -8.43 -1.91 -8.05
CA ALA A 221 -7.05 -2.31 -8.23
C ALA A 221 -6.39 -1.74 -9.50
N THR A 222 -7.18 -1.42 -10.56
CA THR A 222 -6.59 -0.99 -11.85
C THR A 222 -6.83 0.48 -12.20
N LYS A 223 -7.96 1.07 -11.78
CA LYS A 223 -8.37 2.41 -12.19
C LYS A 223 -8.26 3.45 -11.09
N SER A 224 -8.82 3.19 -9.90
CA SER A 224 -8.85 4.18 -8.82
C SER A 224 -7.65 4.12 -7.89
N GLY A 225 -7.00 2.95 -7.78
CA GLY A 225 -5.91 2.72 -6.83
C GLY A 225 -6.38 2.64 -5.37
N VAL A 226 -7.67 2.46 -5.10
CA VAL A 226 -8.20 2.29 -3.73
C VAL A 226 -7.83 0.92 -3.17
N ALA A 227 -7.91 -0.14 -3.98
CA ALA A 227 -7.47 -1.47 -3.57
C ALA A 227 -5.97 -1.63 -3.76
N HIS A 228 -5.26 -1.87 -2.68
CA HIS A 228 -3.83 -2.18 -2.70
C HIS A 228 -3.58 -3.61 -3.18
N PHE A 229 -4.52 -4.50 -2.88
CA PHE A 229 -4.49 -5.91 -3.27
C PHE A 229 -5.87 -6.37 -3.71
N ALA A 230 -5.94 -7.10 -4.82
CA ALA A 230 -7.13 -7.79 -5.30
C ALA A 230 -6.85 -9.29 -5.34
N VAL A 231 -7.61 -10.07 -4.58
CA VAL A 231 -7.44 -11.52 -4.41
C VAL A 231 -8.64 -12.29 -4.96
N GLU A 232 -8.43 -13.56 -5.28
CA GLU A 232 -9.53 -14.38 -5.83
C GLU A 232 -10.50 -14.84 -4.72
N ARG A 233 -9.99 -15.19 -3.53
CA ARG A 233 -10.77 -15.74 -2.42
C ARG A 233 -10.46 -15.05 -1.11
N GLU A 234 -11.38 -15.15 -0.14
CA GLU A 234 -11.19 -14.56 1.19
C GLU A 234 -9.97 -15.15 1.91
N GLU A 235 -9.70 -16.48 1.77
CA GLU A 235 -8.54 -17.14 2.38
C GLU A 235 -7.21 -16.61 1.83
N ASP A 236 -7.17 -16.29 0.54
CA ASP A 236 -5.99 -15.70 -0.08
C ASP A 236 -5.73 -14.31 0.51
N GLY A 237 -6.81 -13.52 0.76
CA GLY A 237 -6.74 -12.22 1.42
C GLY A 237 -6.26 -12.31 2.87
N ILE A 238 -6.75 -13.29 3.61
CA ILE A 238 -6.33 -13.54 5.00
C ILE A 238 -4.85 -13.93 5.07
N THR A 239 -4.41 -14.84 4.21
CA THR A 239 -3.01 -15.25 4.09
C THR A 239 -2.11 -14.07 3.73
N LEU A 240 -2.58 -13.22 2.79
CA LEU A 240 -1.86 -12.01 2.39
C LEU A 240 -1.73 -11.01 3.54
N ILE A 241 -2.78 -10.80 4.35
CA ILE A 241 -2.73 -9.91 5.52
C ILE A 241 -1.70 -10.41 6.54
N ARG A 242 -1.68 -11.72 6.85
CA ARG A 242 -0.66 -12.32 7.73
C ARG A 242 0.75 -12.09 7.17
N LYS A 243 0.94 -12.33 5.87
CA LYS A 243 2.22 -12.09 5.19
C LYS A 243 2.61 -10.61 5.22
N LEU A 244 1.68 -9.68 4.95
CA LEU A 244 1.93 -8.24 4.99
C LEU A 244 2.41 -7.81 6.38
N LEU A 245 1.73 -8.25 7.44
CA LEU A 245 2.12 -7.94 8.82
C LEU A 245 3.54 -8.43 9.18
N SER A 246 4.03 -9.50 8.55
CA SER A 246 5.39 -9.97 8.78
C SER A 246 6.48 -9.00 8.33
N PHE A 247 6.16 -8.05 7.44
CA PHE A 247 7.07 -6.98 7.00
C PHE A 247 6.97 -5.71 7.85
N LEU A 248 5.92 -5.56 8.67
CA LEU A 248 5.60 -4.33 9.37
C LEU A 248 5.98 -4.38 10.85
N PRO A 249 6.39 -3.26 11.46
CA PRO A 249 6.55 -3.17 12.90
C PRO A 249 5.20 -3.23 13.62
N GLN A 250 5.22 -3.32 14.94
CA GLN A 250 4.02 -3.29 15.76
C GLN A 250 3.36 -1.90 15.76
N ASN A 251 4.20 -0.85 15.75
CA ASN A 251 3.80 0.55 15.74
C ASN A 251 4.97 1.42 15.26
N ASN A 252 4.78 2.74 15.21
CA ASN A 252 5.78 3.69 14.73
C ASN A 252 7.00 3.90 15.66
N LEU A 253 7.01 3.30 16.85
CA LEU A 253 8.13 3.37 17.81
C LEU A 253 9.03 2.15 17.74
N GLU A 254 8.62 1.13 17.00
CA GLU A 254 9.32 -0.14 16.89
C GLU A 254 9.87 -0.35 15.47
N GLU A 255 10.80 -1.29 15.36
CA GLU A 255 11.33 -1.76 14.08
C GLU A 255 10.53 -2.98 13.60
N ALA A 256 10.52 -3.22 12.29
CA ALA A 256 9.94 -4.44 11.74
C ALA A 256 10.70 -5.69 12.23
N PRO A 257 10.02 -6.85 12.39
CA PRO A 257 10.68 -8.08 12.83
C PRO A 257 11.84 -8.46 11.94
N LEU A 258 12.98 -8.83 12.56
CA LEU A 258 14.12 -9.39 11.85
C LEU A 258 13.87 -10.89 11.62
N PHE A 259 13.97 -11.32 10.36
CA PHE A 259 13.84 -12.73 9.99
C PHE A 259 15.20 -13.38 9.79
N SER A 260 15.32 -14.66 10.16
CA SER A 260 16.51 -15.42 9.80
C SER A 260 16.61 -15.57 8.28
N CYS A 261 17.79 -15.32 7.72
CA CYS A 261 18.04 -15.41 6.29
C CYS A 261 19.17 -16.40 6.03
N ASN A 262 18.91 -17.38 5.16
CA ASN A 262 19.92 -18.36 4.72
C ASN A 262 20.54 -17.96 3.36
N ASP A 263 20.06 -16.89 2.72
CA ASP A 263 20.60 -16.37 1.47
C ASP A 263 21.88 -15.57 1.77
N PRO A 264 23.05 -15.98 1.24
CA PRO A 264 24.33 -15.36 1.61
C PRO A 264 24.37 -13.85 1.36
N ILE A 265 24.97 -13.12 2.30
CA ILE A 265 25.12 -11.66 2.19
C ILE A 265 25.98 -11.30 0.97
N ASP A 266 27.03 -12.08 0.71
CA ASP A 266 28.03 -11.88 -0.33
C ASP A 266 27.71 -12.63 -1.64
N ARG A 267 26.47 -13.10 -1.78
CA ARG A 267 26.00 -13.72 -3.02
C ARG A 267 26.16 -12.76 -4.19
N LEU A 268 26.90 -13.16 -5.19
CA LEU A 268 27.05 -12.45 -6.47
C LEU A 268 26.01 -12.96 -7.47
N GLU A 269 25.44 -12.05 -8.25
CA GLU A 269 24.44 -12.39 -9.25
C GLU A 269 24.93 -11.97 -10.65
N ASP A 270 25.68 -12.87 -11.31
CA ASP A 270 26.31 -12.58 -12.60
C ASP A 270 25.34 -12.22 -13.73
N SER A 271 24.07 -12.68 -13.64
CA SER A 271 23.02 -12.33 -14.61
C SER A 271 22.74 -10.83 -14.68
N LEU A 272 22.97 -10.10 -13.60
CA LEU A 272 22.78 -8.65 -13.55
C LEU A 272 23.80 -7.89 -14.42
N ASN A 273 24.99 -8.47 -14.67
CA ASN A 273 25.99 -7.82 -15.50
C ASN A 273 25.57 -7.71 -16.98
N THR A 274 24.55 -8.46 -17.41
CA THR A 274 24.08 -8.53 -18.80
C THR A 274 22.58 -8.24 -18.97
N ILE A 275 21.89 -7.90 -17.89
CA ILE A 275 20.42 -7.71 -17.91
C ILE A 275 20.01 -6.45 -18.67
N ILE A 276 20.84 -5.41 -18.69
CA ILE A 276 20.58 -4.18 -19.42
C ILE A 276 20.89 -4.39 -20.90
N PRO A 277 19.91 -4.22 -21.80
CA PRO A 277 20.15 -4.35 -23.23
C PRO A 277 21.08 -3.26 -23.78
N ASP A 278 21.89 -3.58 -24.80
CA ASP A 278 22.76 -2.62 -25.47
C ASP A 278 21.99 -1.45 -26.10
N SER A 279 20.79 -1.72 -26.63
CA SER A 279 19.93 -0.66 -27.15
C SER A 279 19.21 0.08 -26.04
N PRO A 280 19.36 1.42 -25.93
CA PRO A 280 18.73 2.22 -24.89
C PRO A 280 17.19 2.23 -24.97
N ASN A 281 16.64 1.84 -26.13
CA ASN A 281 15.19 1.78 -26.35
C ASN A 281 14.60 0.39 -26.11
N LYS A 282 15.43 -0.64 -25.92
CA LYS A 282 14.95 -1.99 -25.61
C LYS A 282 14.65 -2.09 -24.12
N PRO A 283 13.41 -2.44 -23.71
CA PRO A 283 13.07 -2.61 -22.32
C PRO A 283 13.64 -3.92 -21.75
N TYR A 284 13.84 -3.95 -20.44
CA TYR A 284 14.07 -5.15 -19.62
C TYR A 284 13.07 -5.17 -18.46
N ASP A 285 13.01 -6.28 -17.75
CA ASP A 285 12.05 -6.46 -16.65
C ASP A 285 12.69 -6.12 -15.31
N MET A 286 12.21 -5.09 -14.65
CA MET A 286 12.69 -4.71 -13.32
C MET A 286 12.40 -5.78 -12.26
N TYR A 287 11.37 -6.62 -12.45
CA TYR A 287 11.12 -7.74 -11.53
C TYR A 287 12.28 -8.75 -11.51
N GLU A 288 12.97 -8.95 -12.62
CA GLU A 288 14.16 -9.82 -12.65
C GLU A 288 15.28 -9.22 -11.77
N VAL A 289 15.49 -7.90 -11.82
CA VAL A 289 16.47 -7.24 -10.96
C VAL A 289 16.07 -7.38 -9.49
N ILE A 290 14.82 -7.05 -9.15
CA ILE A 290 14.31 -7.16 -7.77
C ILE A 290 14.49 -8.58 -7.25
N GLY A 291 14.02 -9.60 -7.99
CA GLY A 291 14.11 -11.00 -7.59
C GLY A 291 15.53 -11.48 -7.35
N ASN A 292 16.49 -10.95 -8.12
CA ASN A 292 17.90 -11.32 -7.99
C ASN A 292 18.62 -10.65 -6.82
N VAL A 293 18.13 -9.52 -6.31
CA VAL A 293 18.85 -8.80 -5.22
C VAL A 293 18.24 -9.03 -3.84
N VAL A 294 16.92 -9.32 -3.74
CA VAL A 294 16.25 -9.53 -2.45
C VAL A 294 16.50 -10.93 -1.88
N ASP A 295 16.22 -11.11 -0.59
CA ASP A 295 16.35 -12.41 0.07
C ASP A 295 15.42 -13.45 -0.56
N ASN A 296 15.99 -14.56 -1.00
CA ASN A 296 15.28 -15.70 -1.62
C ASN A 296 14.34 -15.32 -2.78
N GLY A 297 14.53 -14.16 -3.39
CA GLY A 297 13.64 -13.64 -4.44
C GLY A 297 12.25 -13.25 -3.95
N GLU A 298 12.04 -13.13 -2.63
CA GLU A 298 10.73 -12.84 -2.06
C GLU A 298 10.39 -11.35 -2.12
N PHE A 299 9.32 -11.03 -2.86
CA PHE A 299 8.81 -9.67 -3.02
C PHE A 299 7.29 -9.63 -2.88
N LEU A 300 6.79 -8.81 -1.96
CA LEU A 300 5.36 -8.54 -1.78
C LEU A 300 5.01 -7.19 -2.42
N GLU A 301 4.54 -7.24 -3.65
CA GLU A 301 4.18 -6.04 -4.39
C GLU A 301 2.85 -5.44 -3.92
N VAL A 302 2.82 -4.12 -3.76
CA VAL A 302 1.63 -3.32 -3.43
C VAL A 302 1.15 -2.60 -4.68
N HIS A 303 -0.16 -2.58 -4.95
CA HIS A 303 -0.74 -1.94 -6.14
C HIS A 303 -0.19 -2.50 -7.47
N ARG A 304 -0.05 -3.81 -7.57
CA ARG A 304 0.53 -4.45 -8.76
C ARG A 304 -0.14 -4.02 -10.07
N ASP A 305 -1.47 -3.94 -10.06
CA ASP A 305 -2.28 -3.67 -11.25
C ASP A 305 -2.56 -2.17 -11.47
N TYR A 306 -2.12 -1.30 -10.54
CA TYR A 306 -2.28 0.15 -10.63
C TYR A 306 -0.93 0.82 -10.91
N ALA A 307 -0.89 1.73 -11.92
CA ALA A 307 0.31 2.45 -12.30
C ALA A 307 1.54 1.53 -12.41
N ALA A 308 1.47 0.51 -13.27
CA ALA A 308 2.48 -0.54 -13.40
C ALA A 308 3.83 -0.07 -13.96
N ASN A 309 3.93 1.19 -14.39
CA ASN A 309 5.19 1.87 -14.76
C ASN A 309 6.08 2.18 -13.54
N ILE A 310 5.56 2.08 -12.32
CA ILE A 310 6.33 2.07 -11.08
C ILE A 310 5.94 0.88 -10.21
N ILE A 311 6.94 0.23 -9.63
CA ILE A 311 6.80 -0.93 -8.75
C ILE A 311 7.05 -0.45 -7.32
N VAL A 312 6.16 -0.78 -6.40
CA VAL A 312 6.38 -0.59 -4.97
C VAL A 312 5.99 -1.85 -4.20
N GLY A 313 6.71 -2.16 -3.15
CA GLY A 313 6.41 -3.35 -2.34
C GLY A 313 7.45 -3.61 -1.27
N PHE A 314 7.21 -4.65 -0.50
CA PHE A 314 8.06 -5.07 0.61
C PHE A 314 8.95 -6.25 0.23
N ALA A 315 10.20 -6.20 0.68
CA ALA A 315 11.17 -7.27 0.55
C ALA A 315 12.04 -7.35 1.80
N ARG A 316 13.00 -8.26 1.80
CA ARG A 316 14.02 -8.32 2.85
C ARG A 316 15.42 -8.33 2.26
N PHE A 317 16.34 -7.73 2.99
CA PHE A 317 17.78 -7.82 2.76
C PHE A 317 18.46 -8.29 4.05
N ASN A 318 19.03 -9.49 4.03
CA ASN A 318 19.58 -10.16 5.21
C ASN A 318 18.59 -10.16 6.40
N GLY A 319 17.34 -10.50 6.11
CA GLY A 319 16.25 -10.58 7.09
C GLY A 319 15.61 -9.25 7.48
N THR A 320 16.20 -8.11 7.12
CA THR A 320 15.66 -6.77 7.42
C THR A 320 14.60 -6.38 6.40
N SER A 321 13.41 -6.03 6.86
CA SER A 321 12.33 -5.52 5.99
C SER A 321 12.70 -4.18 5.37
N VAL A 322 12.42 -4.03 4.07
CA VAL A 322 12.61 -2.79 3.31
C VAL A 322 11.44 -2.52 2.39
N GLY A 323 11.20 -1.24 2.07
CA GLY A 323 10.35 -0.82 0.99
C GLY A 323 11.14 -0.67 -0.31
N ILE A 324 10.72 -1.34 -1.37
CA ILE A 324 11.28 -1.20 -2.72
C ILE A 324 10.45 -0.17 -3.49
N VAL A 325 11.12 0.76 -4.16
CA VAL A 325 10.52 1.67 -5.14
C VAL A 325 11.34 1.58 -6.43
N ALA A 326 10.74 1.13 -7.53
CA ALA A 326 11.47 0.89 -8.76
C ALA A 326 10.68 1.31 -10.01
N ASN A 327 11.36 1.87 -11.02
CA ASN A 327 10.73 2.12 -12.31
C ASN A 327 10.64 0.81 -13.11
N GLN A 328 9.53 0.60 -13.86
CA GLN A 328 9.36 -0.57 -14.73
C GLN A 328 9.53 -0.18 -16.19
N PRO A 329 10.70 -0.43 -16.82
CA PRO A 329 10.94 -0.03 -18.20
C PRO A 329 10.04 -0.70 -19.24
N LYS A 330 9.45 -1.87 -18.92
CA LYS A 330 8.48 -2.55 -19.79
C LYS A 330 7.15 -1.81 -19.93
N VAL A 331 6.83 -0.93 -18.98
CA VAL A 331 5.56 -0.18 -18.97
C VAL A 331 5.86 1.30 -19.10
N LEU A 332 5.39 1.92 -20.17
CA LEU A 332 5.63 3.34 -20.47
C LEU A 332 7.11 3.76 -20.31
N ALA A 333 8.06 2.88 -20.65
CA ALA A 333 9.49 3.09 -20.48
C ALA A 333 9.94 3.49 -19.05
N GLY A 334 9.13 3.24 -18.04
CA GLY A 334 9.40 3.61 -16.64
C GLY A 334 9.21 5.10 -16.31
N VAL A 335 8.53 5.89 -17.17
CA VAL A 335 8.25 7.31 -16.90
C VAL A 335 7.42 7.49 -15.65
N LEU A 336 7.52 8.66 -15.01
CA LEU A 336 6.61 9.07 -13.94
C LEU A 336 5.41 9.79 -14.53
N ASP A 337 4.23 9.23 -14.33
CA ASP A 337 2.95 9.92 -14.56
C ASP A 337 2.28 10.28 -13.23
N SER A 338 1.11 10.90 -13.30
CA SER A 338 0.37 11.32 -12.10
C SER A 338 0.05 10.14 -11.17
N ASN A 339 -0.32 9.00 -11.73
CA ASN A 339 -0.69 7.82 -10.95
C ASN A 339 0.53 7.13 -10.32
N ALA A 340 1.63 7.00 -11.08
CA ALA A 340 2.90 6.47 -10.55
C ALA A 340 3.43 7.35 -9.41
N SER A 341 3.35 8.66 -9.55
CA SER A 341 3.77 9.61 -8.53
C SER A 341 2.95 9.48 -7.24
N ARG A 342 1.61 9.34 -7.35
CA ARG A 342 0.71 9.14 -6.21
C ARG A 342 0.96 7.80 -5.51
N LYS A 343 1.07 6.71 -6.29
CA LYS A 343 1.36 5.37 -5.78
C LYS A 343 2.66 5.33 -4.98
N ALA A 344 3.75 5.82 -5.56
CA ALA A 344 5.05 5.82 -4.91
C ALA A 344 5.10 6.76 -3.70
N ALA A 345 4.52 7.98 -3.78
CA ALA A 345 4.50 8.92 -2.67
C ALA A 345 3.81 8.35 -1.43
N ARG A 346 2.64 7.72 -1.60
CA ARG A 346 1.92 7.09 -0.48
C ARG A 346 2.74 5.95 0.14
N PHE A 347 3.36 5.11 -0.69
CA PHE A 347 4.18 3.99 -0.22
C PHE A 347 5.43 4.45 0.54
N VAL A 348 6.14 5.46 0.01
CA VAL A 348 7.31 6.06 0.67
C VAL A 348 6.95 6.64 2.04
N ARG A 349 5.83 7.39 2.13
CA ARG A 349 5.36 7.95 3.40
C ARG A 349 4.97 6.87 4.40
N PHE A 350 4.35 5.79 3.95
CA PHE A 350 4.06 4.64 4.81
C PHE A 350 5.35 4.02 5.38
N CYS A 351 6.34 3.77 4.52
CA CYS A 351 7.62 3.22 4.96
C CYS A 351 8.30 4.13 5.98
N ASP A 352 8.33 5.45 5.74
CA ASP A 352 8.93 6.41 6.67
C ASP A 352 8.17 6.46 8.01
N ALA A 353 6.84 6.45 7.99
CA ALA A 353 6.02 6.47 9.21
C ALA A 353 6.26 5.23 10.10
N PHE A 354 6.64 4.11 9.51
CA PHE A 354 6.82 2.83 10.20
C PHE A 354 8.27 2.32 10.21
N ASN A 355 9.26 3.21 10.15
CA ASN A 355 10.69 2.90 10.29
C ASN A 355 11.22 1.86 9.28
N ILE A 356 10.60 1.74 8.10
CA ILE A 356 11.00 0.78 7.08
C ILE A 356 11.98 1.45 6.11
N PRO A 357 13.23 1.00 6.03
CA PRO A 357 14.22 1.54 5.09
C PRO A 357 13.76 1.44 3.64
N LEU A 358 14.20 2.38 2.81
CA LEU A 358 13.85 2.46 1.39
C LEU A 358 15.02 2.08 0.50
N VAL A 359 14.75 1.18 -0.47
CA VAL A 359 15.67 0.85 -1.57
C VAL A 359 15.02 1.28 -2.87
N THR A 360 15.67 2.17 -3.61
CA THR A 360 15.16 2.74 -4.86
C THR A 360 16.00 2.25 -6.03
N LEU A 361 15.36 1.61 -7.02
CA LEU A 361 16.01 1.14 -8.25
C LEU A 361 15.53 2.03 -9.41
N VAL A 362 16.46 2.78 -10.00
CA VAL A 362 16.13 3.86 -10.94
C VAL A 362 16.44 3.50 -12.38
N ASP A 363 15.42 3.58 -13.22
CA ASP A 363 15.52 3.66 -14.67
C ASP A 363 14.36 4.50 -15.19
N VAL A 364 14.53 5.83 -15.20
CA VAL A 364 13.47 6.79 -15.47
C VAL A 364 13.88 7.82 -16.50
N PRO A 365 13.22 7.88 -17.68
CA PRO A 365 13.52 8.87 -18.72
C PRO A 365 12.95 10.26 -18.44
N GLY A 366 12.12 10.42 -17.42
CA GLY A 366 11.49 11.69 -17.06
C GLY A 366 10.05 11.54 -16.57
N PHE A 367 9.35 12.67 -16.47
CA PHE A 367 7.91 12.71 -16.29
C PHE A 367 7.20 12.57 -17.66
N LEU A 368 6.03 11.94 -17.66
CA LEU A 368 5.23 11.76 -18.88
C LEU A 368 4.71 13.11 -19.38
N PRO A 369 5.07 13.54 -20.60
CA PRO A 369 4.56 14.79 -21.16
C PRO A 369 3.14 14.62 -21.71
N GLY A 370 2.46 15.75 -21.94
CA GLY A 370 1.20 15.79 -22.65
C GLY A 370 0.07 16.48 -21.87
N THR A 371 -0.90 17.03 -22.62
CA THR A 371 -2.01 17.83 -22.05
C THR A 371 -2.82 17.06 -21.02
N GLN A 372 -3.04 15.76 -21.19
CA GLN A 372 -3.75 14.94 -20.21
C GLN A 372 -3.02 14.89 -18.86
N GLN A 373 -1.69 14.81 -18.88
CA GLN A 373 -0.89 14.80 -17.65
C GLN A 373 -0.86 16.21 -17.02
N GLU A 374 -0.68 17.26 -17.81
CA GLU A 374 -0.68 18.64 -17.31
C GLU A 374 -2.04 19.01 -16.70
N TYR A 375 -3.15 18.73 -17.41
CA TYR A 375 -4.50 18.97 -16.90
C TYR A 375 -4.88 18.03 -15.75
N GLY A 376 -4.32 16.82 -15.72
CA GLY A 376 -4.45 15.85 -14.63
C GLY A 376 -3.59 16.16 -13.42
N GLY A 377 -2.84 17.27 -13.41
CA GLY A 377 -2.06 17.73 -12.27
C GLY A 377 -0.73 17.02 -12.07
N ILE A 378 -0.03 16.65 -13.13
CA ILE A 378 1.30 15.98 -13.04
C ILE A 378 2.29 16.75 -12.15
N ILE A 379 2.27 18.11 -12.21
CA ILE A 379 3.13 18.95 -11.38
C ILE A 379 2.82 18.75 -9.89
N LEU A 380 1.53 18.78 -9.53
CA LEU A 380 1.06 18.56 -8.16
C LEU A 380 1.41 17.14 -7.67
N HIS A 381 1.12 16.13 -8.50
CA HIS A 381 1.37 14.74 -8.14
C HIS A 381 2.85 14.37 -8.13
N GLY A 382 3.65 14.92 -9.04
CA GLY A 382 5.11 14.80 -9.00
C GLY A 382 5.71 15.45 -7.75
N ALA A 383 5.17 16.60 -7.33
CA ALA A 383 5.57 17.27 -6.10
C ALA A 383 5.27 16.43 -4.84
N LYS A 384 4.20 15.59 -4.83
CA LYS A 384 3.95 14.65 -3.72
C LYS A 384 5.07 13.62 -3.56
N LEU A 385 5.56 13.07 -4.66
CA LEU A 385 6.64 12.09 -4.61
C LEU A 385 7.97 12.74 -4.19
N LEU A 386 8.26 13.93 -4.72
CA LEU A 386 9.40 14.72 -4.29
C LEU A 386 9.35 15.03 -2.79
N TYR A 387 8.19 15.43 -2.31
CA TYR A 387 7.96 15.72 -0.89
C TYR A 387 8.17 14.47 -0.03
N ALA A 388 7.59 13.33 -0.42
CA ALA A 388 7.70 12.08 0.32
C ALA A 388 9.17 11.64 0.51
N PHE A 389 9.96 11.62 -0.56
CA PHE A 389 11.38 11.29 -0.47
C PHE A 389 12.20 12.34 0.30
N GLY A 390 11.90 13.63 0.12
CA GLY A 390 12.61 14.71 0.80
C GLY A 390 12.34 14.77 2.31
N GLU A 391 11.12 14.40 2.73
CA GLU A 391 10.72 14.36 4.13
C GLU A 391 11.20 13.10 4.85
N ALA A 392 11.28 11.96 4.14
CA ALA A 392 11.60 10.67 4.70
C ALA A 392 12.93 10.68 5.48
N THR A 393 12.88 10.17 6.71
CA THR A 393 13.98 10.12 7.66
C THR A 393 14.63 8.75 7.77
N VAL A 394 13.97 7.71 7.30
CA VAL A 394 14.50 6.33 7.27
C VAL A 394 15.75 6.21 6.39
N PRO A 395 16.57 5.16 6.55
CA PRO A 395 17.66 4.86 5.63
C PRO A 395 17.18 4.79 4.17
N LYS A 396 17.89 5.46 3.27
CA LYS A 396 17.58 5.51 1.83
C LYS A 396 18.79 5.10 1.01
N VAL A 397 18.69 3.97 0.30
CA VAL A 397 19.71 3.46 -0.62
C VAL A 397 19.15 3.50 -2.03
N THR A 398 19.84 4.15 -2.94
CA THR A 398 19.42 4.30 -4.34
C THR A 398 20.44 3.67 -5.27
N VAL A 399 19.99 2.91 -6.26
CA VAL A 399 20.83 2.37 -7.33
C VAL A 399 20.27 2.82 -8.69
N THR A 400 21.04 3.59 -9.42
CA THR A 400 20.69 3.98 -10.80
C THR A 400 21.22 2.94 -11.77
N LEU A 401 20.32 2.24 -12.46
CA LEU A 401 20.68 1.14 -13.35
C LEU A 401 20.96 1.62 -14.77
N ARG A 402 20.10 2.52 -15.28
CA ARG A 402 20.22 3.05 -16.65
C ARG A 402 19.82 4.53 -16.68
N LYS A 403 18.66 4.89 -17.18
CA LYS A 403 18.24 6.29 -17.35
C LYS A 403 17.90 6.95 -16.01
N SER A 404 18.30 8.20 -15.86
CA SER A 404 17.91 9.07 -14.74
C SER A 404 17.98 10.52 -15.21
N TYR A 405 16.88 11.02 -15.83
CA TYR A 405 16.88 12.28 -16.54
C TYR A 405 16.00 13.35 -15.90
N GLY A 406 16.47 14.59 -15.97
CA GLY A 406 15.73 15.80 -15.65
C GLY A 406 15.21 15.82 -14.21
N GLY A 407 13.99 16.33 -14.02
CA GLY A 407 13.34 16.39 -12.70
C GLY A 407 13.13 15.03 -12.06
N ALA A 408 12.98 13.96 -12.85
CA ALA A 408 12.83 12.61 -12.32
C ALA A 408 14.11 12.10 -11.63
N TYR A 409 15.31 12.49 -12.10
CA TYR A 409 16.55 12.28 -11.35
C TYR A 409 16.46 12.85 -9.94
N CYS A 410 15.98 14.08 -9.79
CA CYS A 410 15.85 14.69 -8.46
C CYS A 410 14.88 13.91 -7.59
N VAL A 411 13.71 13.56 -8.14
CA VAL A 411 12.57 13.00 -7.41
C VAL A 411 12.84 11.57 -6.92
N MET A 412 13.51 10.74 -7.73
CA MET A 412 13.74 9.31 -7.42
C MET A 412 14.88 9.13 -6.39
N SER A 413 14.69 9.67 -5.19
CA SER A 413 15.60 9.50 -4.04
C SER A 413 17.04 9.91 -4.33
N SER A 414 17.22 11.07 -4.99
CA SER A 414 18.56 11.59 -5.29
C SER A 414 19.35 11.95 -4.02
N LYS A 415 20.67 12.06 -4.15
CA LYS A 415 21.56 12.56 -3.08
C LYS A 415 21.10 13.92 -2.55
N HIS A 416 20.59 14.78 -3.41
CA HIS A 416 20.12 16.13 -3.08
C HIS A 416 18.83 16.15 -2.26
N LEU A 417 17.99 15.10 -2.37
CA LEU A 417 16.81 14.89 -1.54
C LEU A 417 17.10 13.98 -0.34
N ARG A 418 18.27 14.17 0.26
CA ARG A 418 18.66 13.43 1.48
C ARG A 418 18.81 11.93 1.26
N GLY A 419 19.10 11.47 0.04
CA GLY A 419 19.50 10.09 -0.24
C GLY A 419 20.82 9.79 0.50
N ASP A 420 20.84 8.76 1.35
CA ASP A 420 22.00 8.47 2.19
C ASP A 420 23.13 7.87 1.37
N ILE A 421 22.85 6.81 0.62
CA ILE A 421 23.80 6.13 -0.26
C ILE A 421 23.21 6.04 -1.66
N ASN A 422 23.94 6.56 -2.64
CA ASN A 422 23.55 6.53 -4.05
C ASN A 422 24.61 5.81 -4.86
N TYR A 423 24.27 4.65 -5.41
CA TYR A 423 25.09 3.88 -6.35
C TYR A 423 24.61 4.06 -7.78
N ALA A 424 25.50 3.79 -8.72
CA ALA A 424 25.15 3.67 -10.13
C ALA A 424 25.80 2.43 -10.73
N TRP A 425 25.13 1.81 -11.72
CA TRP A 425 25.75 0.84 -12.59
C TRP A 425 26.55 1.55 -13.67
N PRO A 426 27.55 0.89 -14.32
CA PRO A 426 28.28 1.48 -15.44
C PRO A 426 27.40 1.91 -16.63
N THR A 427 26.22 1.28 -16.76
CA THR A 427 25.19 1.58 -17.76
C THR A 427 24.31 2.79 -17.43
N ALA A 428 24.52 3.42 -16.28
CA ALA A 428 23.71 4.56 -15.85
C ALA A 428 23.96 5.80 -16.71
N GLU A 429 22.88 6.47 -17.08
CA GLU A 429 22.90 7.74 -17.81
C GLU A 429 22.20 8.80 -16.93
N ILE A 430 22.99 9.68 -16.30
CA ILE A 430 22.51 10.72 -15.38
C ILE A 430 22.71 12.07 -16.05
N ALA A 431 21.62 12.72 -16.50
CA ALA A 431 21.69 13.96 -17.27
C ALA A 431 20.44 14.81 -17.17
N VAL A 432 20.50 16.06 -17.63
CA VAL A 432 19.34 16.96 -17.68
C VAL A 432 18.25 16.41 -18.62
N MET A 433 18.65 15.77 -19.73
CA MET A 433 17.74 15.10 -20.67
C MET A 433 18.47 14.01 -21.43
N GLY A 434 17.71 13.14 -22.11
CA GLY A 434 18.28 12.10 -22.93
C GLY A 434 19.10 12.66 -24.10
N PRO A 435 20.12 11.94 -24.60
CA PRO A 435 21.06 12.45 -25.61
C PRO A 435 20.37 13.01 -26.87
N SER A 436 19.40 12.29 -27.44
CA SER A 436 18.70 12.75 -28.66
C SER A 436 17.96 14.07 -28.46
N GLY A 437 17.23 14.22 -27.36
CA GLY A 437 16.56 15.47 -27.03
C GLY A 437 17.53 16.62 -26.75
N ALA A 438 18.66 16.32 -26.09
CA ALA A 438 19.70 17.32 -25.83
C ALA A 438 20.30 17.84 -27.15
N ILE A 439 20.57 16.98 -28.09
CA ILE A 439 21.15 17.34 -29.41
C ILE A 439 20.18 18.16 -30.25
N GLU A 440 18.90 17.84 -30.21
CA GLU A 440 17.87 18.64 -30.89
C GLU A 440 17.82 20.06 -30.33
N VAL A 441 17.92 20.25 -29.02
CA VAL A 441 17.93 21.56 -28.38
C VAL A 441 19.22 22.33 -28.66
N LEU A 442 20.37 21.67 -28.55
CA LEU A 442 21.70 22.30 -28.67
C LEU A 442 22.09 22.59 -30.12
N TYR A 443 21.80 21.67 -31.05
CA TYR A 443 22.29 21.66 -32.41
C TYR A 443 21.20 21.60 -33.49
N GLY A 444 19.93 21.78 -33.17
CA GLY A 444 18.80 21.63 -34.10
C GLY A 444 18.93 22.48 -35.37
N LYS A 445 19.47 23.69 -35.28
CA LYS A 445 19.72 24.57 -36.43
C LYS A 445 20.86 24.05 -37.32
N GLU A 446 21.93 23.57 -36.69
CA GLU A 446 23.09 23.02 -37.39
C GLU A 446 22.76 21.70 -38.07
N MET A 447 21.97 20.85 -37.40
CA MET A 447 21.46 19.60 -37.98
C MET A 447 20.61 19.85 -39.23
N ALA A 448 19.73 20.84 -39.20
CA ALA A 448 18.86 21.20 -40.33
C ALA A 448 19.66 21.69 -41.57
N GLN A 449 20.87 22.20 -41.38
CA GLN A 449 21.74 22.72 -42.42
C GLN A 449 22.84 21.69 -42.87
N ASN A 450 22.94 20.57 -42.15
CA ASN A 450 23.98 19.58 -42.41
C ASN A 450 23.60 18.71 -43.62
N PRO A 451 24.53 18.43 -44.54
CA PRO A 451 24.29 17.53 -45.67
C PRO A 451 23.90 16.10 -45.28
N ASN A 452 24.31 15.64 -44.08
CA ASN A 452 23.92 14.36 -43.52
C ASN A 452 23.45 14.53 -42.05
N PRO A 453 22.21 14.99 -41.82
CA PRO A 453 21.69 15.27 -40.48
C PRO A 453 21.75 14.08 -39.52
N ALA A 454 21.52 12.87 -40.02
CA ALA A 454 21.52 11.65 -39.21
C ALA A 454 22.91 11.29 -38.67
N ALA A 455 23.95 11.37 -39.53
CA ALA A 455 25.32 11.11 -39.10
C ALA A 455 25.81 12.18 -38.11
N PHE A 456 25.48 13.46 -38.34
CA PHE A 456 25.80 14.56 -37.45
C PHE A 456 25.13 14.37 -36.08
N ALA A 457 23.84 14.04 -36.09
CA ALA A 457 23.10 13.77 -34.82
C ALA A 457 23.76 12.61 -34.05
N ALA A 458 24.09 11.50 -34.70
CA ALA A 458 24.70 10.35 -34.03
C ALA A 458 26.09 10.68 -33.45
N GLU A 459 26.90 11.50 -34.14
CA GLU A 459 28.17 11.99 -33.62
C GLU A 459 27.98 12.85 -32.38
N LYS A 460 27.06 13.82 -32.42
CA LYS A 460 26.78 14.73 -31.30
C LYS A 460 26.12 14.02 -30.12
N GLU A 461 25.25 13.04 -30.35
CA GLU A 461 24.70 12.20 -29.30
C GLU A 461 25.80 11.43 -28.56
N LYS A 462 26.77 10.89 -29.30
CA LYS A 462 27.91 10.21 -28.71
C LYS A 462 28.76 11.17 -27.87
N GLU A 463 29.10 12.35 -28.41
CA GLU A 463 29.83 13.39 -27.68
C GLU A 463 29.12 13.78 -26.39
N TYR A 464 27.79 13.97 -26.46
CA TYR A 464 26.95 14.33 -25.29
C TYR A 464 26.94 13.19 -24.26
N ARG A 465 26.80 11.94 -24.70
CA ARG A 465 26.80 10.78 -23.80
C ARG A 465 28.15 10.64 -23.10
N ASP A 466 29.24 10.77 -23.84
CA ASP A 466 30.61 10.66 -23.29
C ASP A 466 30.88 11.81 -22.28
N ALA A 467 30.38 13.01 -22.52
CA ALA A 467 30.60 14.17 -21.67
C ALA A 467 29.66 14.25 -20.45
N PHE A 468 28.39 13.90 -20.62
CA PHE A 468 27.36 14.21 -19.62
C PHE A 468 26.51 13.01 -19.21
N ALA A 469 26.07 12.16 -20.15
CA ALA A 469 25.12 11.08 -19.87
C ALA A 469 25.84 9.78 -19.48
N ASN A 470 26.61 9.82 -18.40
CA ASN A 470 27.32 8.68 -17.83
C ASN A 470 27.43 8.83 -16.30
N PRO A 471 27.66 7.75 -15.54
CA PRO A 471 27.68 7.81 -14.08
C PRO A 471 28.93 8.53 -13.54
N PHE A 472 30.04 8.54 -14.28
CA PHE A 472 31.30 9.10 -13.81
C PHE A 472 31.26 10.62 -13.73
N ASN A 473 30.47 11.28 -14.58
CA ASN A 473 30.26 12.72 -14.47
C ASN A 473 29.59 13.10 -13.14
N ALA A 474 28.52 12.40 -12.75
CA ALA A 474 27.88 12.60 -11.47
C ALA A 474 28.76 12.21 -10.28
N ALA A 475 29.54 11.12 -10.40
CA ALA A 475 30.46 10.66 -9.37
C ALA A 475 31.59 11.69 -9.11
N ARG A 476 32.07 12.38 -10.15
CA ARG A 476 33.09 13.45 -10.00
C ARG A 476 32.64 14.57 -9.07
N TYR A 477 31.35 14.85 -9.00
CA TYR A 477 30.77 15.86 -8.11
C TYR A 477 30.33 15.30 -6.75
N GLY A 478 30.52 13.99 -6.52
CA GLY A 478 30.09 13.35 -5.28
C GLY A 478 28.56 13.14 -5.17
N TYR A 479 27.85 13.15 -6.31
CA TYR A 479 26.40 12.88 -6.37
C TYR A 479 26.09 11.39 -6.39
N ILE A 480 27.08 10.57 -6.74
CA ILE A 480 27.12 9.12 -6.67
C ILE A 480 28.26 8.72 -5.76
N ASP A 481 27.97 7.90 -4.75
CA ASP A 481 28.97 7.45 -3.77
C ASP A 481 29.91 6.40 -4.37
N ASP A 482 29.41 5.57 -5.29
CA ASP A 482 30.25 4.62 -6.05
C ASP A 482 29.56 4.16 -7.33
N VAL A 483 30.35 3.81 -8.33
CA VAL A 483 29.90 3.09 -9.54
C VAL A 483 30.23 1.62 -9.33
N ILE A 484 29.20 0.78 -9.19
CA ILE A 484 29.33 -0.61 -8.75
C ILE A 484 29.12 -1.61 -9.89
N GLU A 485 29.78 -2.76 -9.82
CA GLU A 485 29.46 -3.89 -10.69
C GLU A 485 28.02 -4.35 -10.41
N PRO A 486 27.16 -4.52 -11.43
CA PRO A 486 25.76 -4.92 -11.23
C PRO A 486 25.59 -6.19 -10.39
N ARG A 487 26.44 -7.20 -10.55
CA ARG A 487 26.39 -8.45 -9.78
C ARG A 487 26.58 -8.25 -8.25
N ASN A 488 27.19 -7.15 -7.82
CA ASN A 488 27.45 -6.84 -6.41
C ASN A 488 26.30 -6.06 -5.75
N THR A 489 25.23 -5.76 -6.47
CA THR A 489 24.16 -4.86 -6.01
C THR A 489 23.56 -5.30 -4.69
N ARG A 490 23.24 -6.59 -4.52
CA ARG A 490 22.72 -7.15 -3.25
C ARG A 490 23.67 -6.86 -2.08
N PHE A 491 24.93 -7.23 -2.23
CA PHE A 491 25.95 -7.04 -1.19
C PHE A 491 26.10 -5.57 -0.79
N ARG A 492 26.14 -4.67 -1.79
CA ARG A 492 26.29 -3.23 -1.56
C ARG A 492 25.08 -2.65 -0.83
N ILE A 493 23.85 -3.06 -1.18
CA ILE A 493 22.63 -2.64 -0.48
C ILE A 493 22.65 -3.11 0.97
N ILE A 494 22.96 -4.39 1.24
CA ILE A 494 23.02 -4.93 2.59
C ILE A 494 24.03 -4.16 3.45
N ARG A 495 25.25 -3.92 2.92
CA ARG A 495 26.30 -3.17 3.64
C ARG A 495 25.86 -1.74 3.94
N SER A 496 25.16 -1.08 3.02
CA SER A 496 24.62 0.27 3.23
C SER A 496 23.54 0.28 4.31
N LEU A 497 22.61 -0.67 4.30
CA LEU A 497 21.58 -0.78 5.32
C LEU A 497 22.17 -1.06 6.70
N GLN A 498 23.19 -1.92 6.79
CA GLN A 498 23.93 -2.18 8.04
C GLN A 498 24.63 -0.91 8.59
N GLN A 499 25.28 -0.15 7.70
CA GLN A 499 25.92 1.13 8.07
C GLN A 499 24.89 2.13 8.59
N LEU A 500 23.72 2.17 7.99
CA LEU A 500 22.65 3.12 8.29
C LEU A 500 21.71 2.66 9.40
N ALA A 501 21.90 1.48 9.98
CA ALA A 501 20.99 0.89 10.96
C ALA A 501 20.72 1.79 12.18
N THR A 502 21.68 2.64 12.54
CA THR A 502 21.55 3.58 13.67
C THR A 502 21.28 5.01 13.22
N LYS A 503 20.92 5.22 11.95
CA LYS A 503 20.61 6.55 11.42
C LYS A 503 19.54 7.23 12.26
N LYS A 504 19.83 8.47 12.68
CA LYS A 504 18.86 9.35 13.33
C LYS A 504 18.81 10.66 12.55
N LEU A 505 17.67 10.94 11.98
CA LEU A 505 17.38 12.16 11.27
C LEU A 505 16.02 12.69 11.73
N THR A 506 15.94 13.96 12.07
CA THR A 506 14.70 14.62 12.47
C THR A 506 14.38 15.75 11.52
N ASN A 507 13.10 15.94 11.25
CA ASN A 507 12.62 17.12 10.55
C ASN A 507 12.41 18.28 11.54
N PRO A 508 12.37 19.54 11.07
CA PRO A 508 11.98 20.66 11.92
C PRO A 508 10.63 20.41 12.57
N ALA A 509 10.49 20.79 13.84
CA ALA A 509 9.23 20.67 14.56
C ALA A 509 8.11 21.43 13.85
N LYS A 510 6.99 20.75 13.61
CA LYS A 510 5.81 21.33 12.96
C LYS A 510 4.53 20.72 13.52
N LYS A 511 3.43 21.43 13.45
CA LYS A 511 2.11 20.92 13.90
C LYS A 511 1.68 19.73 13.05
N HIS A 512 1.83 19.84 11.75
CA HIS A 512 1.72 18.82 10.71
C HIS A 512 2.39 19.35 9.45
N ASP A 513 2.66 18.53 8.48
CA ASP A 513 3.12 18.96 7.16
C ASP A 513 1.98 19.59 6.34
N ASN A 514 2.35 20.40 5.35
CA ASN A 514 1.46 20.93 4.34
C ASN A 514 1.84 20.30 2.98
N LEU A 515 1.63 19.00 2.91
CA LEU A 515 1.85 18.21 1.71
C LEU A 515 0.93 18.72 0.58
N PRO A 516 1.41 18.86 -0.68
CA PRO A 516 0.53 19.13 -1.81
C PRO A 516 -0.45 17.96 -2.01
N LEU A 517 -1.71 18.11 -1.55
CA LEU A 517 -2.75 17.08 -1.53
C LEU A 517 -3.39 16.82 -2.89
#